data_0fd43b5af3e49318b32f168bb491086a
#
_entry.id   0fd43b5af3e49318b32f168bb491086a
#
_cell.length_a   1.000
_cell.length_b   1.000
_cell.length_c   1.000
_cell.angle_alpha   90.00
_cell.angle_beta   90.00
_cell.angle_gamma   90.00
#
_symmetry.space_group_name_H-M   'P 1'
#
loop_
_entity.id
_entity.type
_entity.pdbx_description
1 polymer ?
#
loop_
_entity_poly.entity_id
_entity_poly.type
_entity_poly.pdbx_seq_one_letter_code
_entity_poly.pdbx_strand_id
1 'polypeptide(L)'
;MKKALSHDEVEKIARSALAEDEQLVWCGAPDPRASLIQHARIAIFGSGVGFLALWWLSRLTDHGIPDLTKFHYTTVFILVSFFLLLIGLAMMSVPLVVHRNARRTVYALTDRRCMIVRLGKVRRIRSYTREDIGKIEWMIGPRGKDNFIFGTPEATVKKGGTPFRRAGFYTIPDAKAVEQRLREVFRMPEETA
;
A
#
# COMPACT_ATOMS: atom_id res chain seq x y z
N MET A 1 -13.79 -3.39 -15.48
CA MET A 1 -12.97 -2.66 -14.46
C MET A 1 -13.93 -2.04 -13.45
N LYS A 2 -13.83 -2.37 -12.15
CA LYS A 2 -14.67 -1.71 -11.12
C LYS A 2 -14.24 -0.25 -10.99
N LYS A 3 -15.21 0.66 -11.00
CA LYS A 3 -15.08 2.11 -10.81
C LYS A 3 -14.45 2.41 -9.42
N ALA A 4 -13.79 3.54 -9.23
CA ALA A 4 -13.41 4.01 -7.89
C ALA A 4 -14.70 4.19 -7.06
N LEU A 5 -14.62 3.94 -5.75
CA LEU A 5 -15.75 4.13 -4.85
C LEU A 5 -16.22 5.60 -4.89
N SER A 6 -17.53 5.81 -4.97
CA SER A 6 -18.09 7.14 -4.81
C SER A 6 -18.05 7.57 -3.34
N HIS A 7 -18.20 8.87 -3.08
CA HIS A 7 -18.21 9.38 -1.70
C HIS A 7 -19.32 8.73 -0.87
N ASP A 8 -20.51 8.59 -1.44
CA ASP A 8 -21.67 7.96 -0.77
C ASP A 8 -21.44 6.48 -0.46
N GLU A 9 -20.75 5.75 -1.37
CA GLU A 9 -20.37 4.36 -1.13
C GLU A 9 -19.33 4.25 0.01
N VAL A 10 -18.36 5.18 0.06
CA VAL A 10 -17.34 5.25 1.11
C VAL A 10 -18.01 5.50 2.46
N GLU A 11 -18.92 6.45 2.53
CA GLU A 11 -19.67 6.78 3.74
C GLU A 11 -20.55 5.61 4.21
N LYS A 12 -21.29 4.98 3.32
CA LYS A 12 -22.11 3.81 3.62
C LYS A 12 -21.29 2.64 4.18
N ILE A 13 -20.10 2.41 3.59
CA ILE A 13 -19.16 1.38 4.08
C ILE A 13 -18.60 1.75 5.45
N ALA A 14 -18.23 3.02 5.66
CA ALA A 14 -17.74 3.50 6.94
C ALA A 14 -18.82 3.36 8.02
N ARG A 15 -20.03 3.86 7.78
CA ARG A 15 -21.17 3.76 8.71
C ARG A 15 -21.52 2.31 9.06
N SER A 16 -21.44 1.39 8.09
CA SER A 16 -21.70 -0.05 8.36
C SER A 16 -20.60 -0.75 9.17
N ALA A 17 -19.52 -0.05 9.51
CA ALA A 17 -18.42 -0.55 10.35
C ALA A 17 -18.41 0.07 11.77
N LEU A 18 -19.31 1.03 12.02
CA LEU A 18 -19.46 1.70 13.32
C LEU A 18 -20.12 0.77 14.35
N ALA A 19 -19.79 0.98 15.62
CA ALA A 19 -20.56 0.46 16.74
C ALA A 19 -21.82 1.33 16.98
N GLU A 20 -22.78 0.83 17.77
CA GLU A 20 -24.07 1.50 17.99
C GLU A 20 -23.94 2.92 18.58
N ASP A 21 -22.92 3.16 19.42
CA ASP A 21 -22.67 4.45 20.09
C ASP A 21 -21.48 5.23 19.48
N GLU A 22 -21.11 4.96 18.23
CA GLU A 22 -19.92 5.53 17.63
C GLU A 22 -20.31 6.54 16.54
N GLN A 23 -19.73 7.75 16.59
CA GLN A 23 -20.00 8.81 15.62
C GLN A 23 -18.89 8.90 14.57
N LEU A 24 -19.29 8.97 13.29
CA LEU A 24 -18.38 9.18 12.19
C LEU A 24 -17.98 10.65 12.12
N VAL A 25 -16.69 10.95 12.33
CA VAL A 25 -16.13 12.29 12.22
C VAL A 25 -15.67 12.59 10.79
N TRP A 26 -15.03 11.59 10.15
CA TRP A 26 -14.54 11.71 8.78
C TRP A 26 -14.45 10.34 8.12
N CYS A 27 -14.67 10.33 6.80
CA CYS A 27 -14.41 9.15 5.97
C CYS A 27 -13.77 9.54 4.63
N GLY A 28 -12.99 8.62 4.08
CA GLY A 28 -12.31 8.83 2.81
C GLY A 28 -11.78 7.54 2.21
N ALA A 29 -11.32 7.63 0.97
CA ALA A 29 -10.66 6.53 0.29
C ALA A 29 -9.34 7.00 -0.32
N PRO A 30 -8.33 6.13 -0.43
CA PRO A 30 -7.08 6.46 -1.11
C PRO A 30 -7.33 6.71 -2.59
N ASP A 31 -6.61 7.69 -3.17
CA ASP A 31 -6.62 7.90 -4.62
C ASP A 31 -5.86 6.76 -5.33
N PRO A 32 -6.54 5.93 -6.15
CA PRO A 32 -5.89 4.81 -6.82
C PRO A 32 -4.85 5.24 -7.84
N ARG A 33 -5.01 6.44 -8.45
CA ARG A 33 -4.05 6.96 -9.43
C ARG A 33 -2.79 7.49 -8.75
N ALA A 34 -2.95 8.23 -7.65
CA ALA A 34 -1.82 8.68 -6.84
C ALA A 34 -1.03 7.49 -6.27
N SER A 35 -1.72 6.47 -5.78
CA SER A 35 -1.10 5.22 -5.30
C SER A 35 -0.31 4.49 -6.40
N LEU A 36 -0.79 4.49 -7.64
CA LEU A 36 -0.09 3.89 -8.78
C LEU A 36 1.21 4.66 -9.09
N ILE A 37 1.13 6.00 -9.17
CA ILE A 37 2.28 6.86 -9.48
C ILE A 37 3.35 6.75 -8.39
N GLN A 38 2.94 6.71 -7.12
CA GLN A 38 3.85 6.58 -5.99
C GLN A 38 4.75 5.33 -6.08
N HIS A 39 4.23 4.25 -6.66
CA HIS A 39 4.95 2.99 -6.80
C HIS A 39 5.52 2.75 -8.22
N ALA A 40 5.34 3.69 -9.14
CA ALA A 40 5.82 3.54 -10.52
C ALA A 40 7.33 3.34 -10.62
N ARG A 41 8.11 3.97 -9.72
CA ARG A 41 9.58 3.81 -9.67
C ARG A 41 10.00 2.35 -9.49
N ILE A 42 9.24 1.58 -8.71
CA ILE A 42 9.51 0.15 -8.49
C ILE A 42 9.30 -0.63 -9.80
N ALA A 43 8.25 -0.31 -10.56
CA ALA A 43 7.99 -0.95 -11.85
C ALA A 43 9.05 -0.59 -12.89
N ILE A 44 9.51 0.67 -12.94
CA ILE A 44 10.59 1.11 -13.84
C ILE A 44 11.88 0.34 -13.52
N PHE A 45 12.25 0.24 -12.25
CA PHE A 45 13.41 -0.54 -11.84
C PHE A 45 13.23 -2.03 -12.19
N GLY A 46 12.06 -2.60 -11.92
CA GLY A 46 11.73 -3.99 -12.27
C GLY A 46 11.79 -4.27 -13.77
N SER A 47 11.39 -3.29 -14.62
CA SER A 47 11.51 -3.43 -16.07
C SER A 47 12.97 -3.46 -16.52
N GLY A 48 13.85 -2.66 -15.90
CA GLY A 48 15.30 -2.68 -16.14
C GLY A 48 15.92 -4.03 -15.78
N VAL A 49 15.57 -4.59 -14.61
CA VAL A 49 16.03 -5.91 -14.18
C VAL A 49 15.54 -7.00 -15.14
N GLY A 50 14.27 -6.97 -15.53
CA GLY A 50 13.70 -7.92 -16.48
C GLY A 50 14.35 -7.83 -17.87
N PHE A 51 14.57 -6.62 -18.35
CA PHE A 51 15.27 -6.39 -19.63
C PHE A 51 16.70 -6.93 -19.59
N LEU A 52 17.46 -6.64 -18.54
CA LEU A 52 18.81 -7.15 -18.36
C LEU A 52 18.84 -8.69 -18.34
N ALA A 53 17.88 -9.29 -17.63
CA ALA A 53 17.76 -10.76 -17.57
C ALA A 53 17.49 -11.37 -18.94
N LEU A 54 16.57 -10.78 -19.73
CA LEU A 54 16.27 -11.22 -21.10
C LEU A 54 17.45 -11.03 -22.04
N TRP A 55 18.13 -9.89 -21.98
CA TRP A 55 19.31 -9.60 -22.77
C TRP A 55 20.43 -10.61 -22.46
N TRP A 56 20.66 -10.88 -21.18
CA TRP A 56 21.64 -11.86 -20.74
C TRP A 56 21.27 -13.28 -21.21
N LEU A 57 20.01 -13.65 -21.07
CA LEU A 57 19.51 -14.96 -21.51
C LEU A 57 19.68 -15.15 -23.02
N SER A 58 19.39 -14.11 -23.83
CA SER A 58 19.60 -14.17 -25.29
C SER A 58 21.06 -14.47 -25.65
N ARG A 59 22.01 -13.86 -24.93
CA ARG A 59 23.45 -14.11 -25.14
C ARG A 59 23.88 -15.51 -24.78
N LEU A 60 23.28 -16.10 -23.75
CA LEU A 60 23.59 -17.48 -23.34
C LEU A 60 23.01 -18.51 -24.30
N THR A 61 21.94 -18.20 -25.01
CA THR A 61 21.26 -19.10 -25.95
C THR A 61 21.72 -18.96 -27.40
N ASP A 62 22.51 -17.92 -27.73
CA ASP A 62 23.08 -17.75 -29.07
C ASP A 62 23.91 -18.95 -29.56
N HIS A 63 24.40 -19.79 -28.65
CA HIS A 63 25.19 -20.99 -28.91
C HIS A 63 24.39 -22.32 -28.85
N GLY A 64 23.05 -22.22 -28.89
CA GLY A 64 22.13 -23.36 -28.77
C GLY A 64 21.59 -23.56 -27.35
N ILE A 65 20.57 -24.40 -27.23
CA ILE A 65 19.99 -24.73 -25.93
C ILE A 65 20.97 -25.66 -25.20
N PRO A 66 21.50 -25.27 -24.02
CA PRO A 66 22.45 -26.11 -23.31
C PRO A 66 21.76 -27.37 -22.77
N ASP A 67 22.50 -28.45 -22.72
CA ASP A 67 22.07 -29.71 -22.15
C ASP A 67 21.92 -29.58 -20.63
N LEU A 68 20.67 -29.46 -20.17
CA LEU A 68 20.33 -29.26 -18.75
C LEU A 68 20.64 -30.48 -17.87
N THR A 69 20.99 -31.65 -18.51
CA THR A 69 21.34 -32.84 -17.75
C THR A 69 22.81 -32.83 -17.27
N LYS A 70 23.63 -31.99 -17.88
CA LYS A 70 25.02 -31.79 -17.47
C LYS A 70 25.16 -30.53 -16.65
N PHE A 71 25.65 -30.66 -15.40
CA PHE A 71 25.88 -29.51 -14.52
C PHE A 71 27.03 -28.68 -15.10
N HIS A 72 26.65 -27.65 -15.86
CA HIS A 72 27.57 -26.72 -16.49
C HIS A 72 27.31 -25.30 -15.96
N TYR A 73 28.35 -24.45 -15.93
CA TYR A 73 28.19 -23.05 -15.50
C TYR A 73 27.07 -22.31 -16.27
N THR A 74 26.86 -22.62 -17.56
CA THR A 74 25.77 -22.07 -18.40
C THR A 74 24.39 -22.38 -17.82
N THR A 75 24.18 -23.57 -17.26
CA THR A 75 22.91 -23.93 -16.62
C THR A 75 22.63 -23.05 -15.42
N VAL A 76 23.65 -22.77 -14.60
CA VAL A 76 23.52 -21.86 -13.44
C VAL A 76 23.15 -20.46 -13.90
N PHE A 77 23.79 -19.92 -14.94
CA PHE A 77 23.48 -18.58 -15.45
C PHE A 77 22.08 -18.50 -16.04
N ILE A 78 21.58 -19.53 -16.69
CA ILE A 78 20.20 -19.58 -17.19
C ILE A 78 19.20 -19.54 -16.01
N LEU A 79 19.43 -20.34 -14.98
CA LEU A 79 18.58 -20.33 -13.78
C LEU A 79 18.58 -18.97 -13.07
N VAL A 80 19.76 -18.34 -12.94
CA VAL A 80 19.87 -16.98 -12.38
C VAL A 80 19.11 -15.98 -13.22
N SER A 81 19.25 -16.01 -14.56
CA SER A 81 18.54 -15.11 -15.46
C SER A 81 17.03 -15.28 -15.36
N PHE A 82 16.56 -16.52 -15.28
CA PHE A 82 15.14 -16.81 -15.09
C PHE A 82 14.63 -16.29 -13.75
N PHE A 83 15.40 -16.46 -12.69
CA PHE A 83 15.04 -15.93 -11.37
C PHE A 83 14.99 -14.40 -11.35
N LEU A 84 15.96 -13.72 -11.98
CA LEU A 84 15.94 -12.26 -12.15
C LEU A 84 14.74 -11.79 -12.98
N LEU A 85 14.37 -12.54 -14.02
CA LEU A 85 13.18 -12.23 -14.81
C LEU A 85 11.90 -12.30 -13.96
N LEU A 86 11.76 -13.31 -13.13
CA LEU A 86 10.64 -13.44 -12.20
C LEU A 86 10.59 -12.27 -11.18
N ILE A 87 11.75 -11.86 -10.65
CA ILE A 87 11.85 -10.70 -9.76
C ILE A 87 11.41 -9.44 -10.50
N GLY A 88 11.92 -9.20 -11.71
CA GLY A 88 11.54 -8.05 -12.52
C GLY A 88 10.03 -7.99 -12.76
N LEU A 89 9.43 -9.13 -13.14
CA LEU A 89 7.99 -9.26 -13.36
C LEU A 89 7.17 -9.03 -12.08
N ALA A 90 7.63 -9.56 -10.95
CA ALA A 90 7.02 -9.32 -9.65
C ALA A 90 7.05 -7.83 -9.29
N MET A 91 8.19 -7.14 -9.47
CA MET A 91 8.32 -5.71 -9.23
C MET A 91 7.43 -4.88 -10.16
N MET A 92 7.29 -5.23 -11.43
CA MET A 92 6.38 -4.57 -12.37
C MET A 92 4.90 -4.73 -11.95
N SER A 93 4.55 -5.80 -11.27
CA SER A 93 3.18 -6.03 -10.81
C SER A 93 2.79 -5.18 -9.59
N VAL A 94 3.76 -4.66 -8.82
CA VAL A 94 3.50 -3.92 -7.56
C VAL A 94 2.55 -2.75 -7.72
N PRO A 95 2.71 -1.80 -8.69
CA PRO A 95 1.79 -0.68 -8.85
C PRO A 95 0.36 -1.13 -9.14
N LEU A 96 0.19 -2.21 -9.91
CA LEU A 96 -1.14 -2.75 -10.24
C LEU A 96 -1.84 -3.32 -9.00
N VAL A 97 -1.08 -4.06 -8.17
CA VAL A 97 -1.59 -4.61 -6.90
C VAL A 97 -1.97 -3.48 -5.94
N VAL A 98 -1.11 -2.46 -5.80
CA VAL A 98 -1.39 -1.31 -4.93
C VAL A 98 -2.60 -0.52 -5.42
N HIS A 99 -2.69 -0.25 -6.72
CA HIS A 99 -3.84 0.40 -7.34
C HIS A 99 -5.15 -0.36 -7.08
N ARG A 100 -5.13 -1.69 -7.23
CA ARG A 100 -6.29 -2.55 -6.96
C ARG A 100 -6.68 -2.54 -5.48
N ASN A 101 -5.70 -2.52 -4.58
CA ASN A 101 -5.93 -2.44 -3.14
C ASN A 101 -6.49 -1.07 -2.74
N ALA A 102 -5.98 0.03 -3.31
CA ALA A 102 -6.48 1.38 -3.08
C ALA A 102 -7.98 1.49 -3.38
N ARG A 103 -8.45 0.90 -4.49
CA ARG A 103 -9.88 0.87 -4.85
C ARG A 103 -10.78 0.08 -3.89
N ARG A 104 -10.20 -0.65 -2.96
CA ARG A 104 -10.90 -1.54 -2.03
C ARG A 104 -10.66 -1.15 -0.57
N THR A 105 -10.06 0.01 -0.34
CA THR A 105 -9.75 0.48 1.00
C THR A 105 -10.61 1.71 1.29
N VAL A 106 -11.20 1.74 2.46
CA VAL A 106 -11.92 2.87 3.01
C VAL A 106 -11.29 3.22 4.35
N TYR A 107 -11.07 4.49 4.57
CA TYR A 107 -10.59 5.05 5.82
C TYR A 107 -11.76 5.71 6.54
N ALA A 108 -11.80 5.58 7.85
CA ALA A 108 -12.76 6.28 8.68
C ALA A 108 -12.09 6.73 9.97
N LEU A 109 -12.44 7.93 10.40
CA LEU A 109 -12.13 8.47 11.71
C LEU A 109 -13.43 8.62 12.47
N THR A 110 -13.48 8.06 13.67
CA THR A 110 -14.62 8.17 14.57
C THR A 110 -14.21 8.93 15.83
N ASP A 111 -15.14 9.19 16.71
CA ASP A 111 -14.91 9.78 18.01
C ASP A 111 -14.05 8.92 18.95
N ARG A 112 -13.87 7.61 18.65
CA ARG A 112 -13.15 6.65 19.52
C ARG A 112 -11.94 5.99 18.87
N ARG A 113 -11.89 5.87 17.53
CA ARG A 113 -10.84 5.10 16.83
C ARG A 113 -10.66 5.52 15.37
N CYS A 114 -9.47 5.21 14.84
CA CYS A 114 -9.24 5.22 13.39
C CYS A 114 -9.50 3.84 12.82
N MET A 115 -10.20 3.76 11.69
CA MET A 115 -10.51 2.49 11.04
C MET A 115 -9.96 2.42 9.62
N ILE A 116 -9.42 1.26 9.27
CA ILE A 116 -9.02 0.91 7.91
C ILE A 116 -9.85 -0.30 7.48
N VAL A 117 -10.83 -0.05 6.62
CA VAL A 117 -11.74 -1.08 6.10
C VAL A 117 -11.24 -1.53 4.73
N ARG A 118 -10.91 -2.81 4.59
CA ARG A 118 -10.56 -3.42 3.29
C ARG A 118 -11.68 -4.30 2.79
N LEU A 119 -12.13 -3.99 1.59
CA LEU A 119 -13.15 -4.75 0.88
C LEU A 119 -12.47 -5.86 0.06
N GLY A 120 -12.68 -7.11 0.41
CA GLY A 120 -12.16 -8.30 -0.25
C GLY A 120 -13.21 -9.39 -0.36
N LYS A 121 -12.79 -10.64 -0.54
CA LYS A 121 -13.68 -11.80 -0.37
C LYS A 121 -14.25 -11.84 1.07
N VAL A 122 -13.40 -11.47 2.04
CA VAL A 122 -13.77 -11.25 3.43
C VAL A 122 -13.46 -9.80 3.74
N ARG A 123 -14.42 -9.08 4.33
CA ARG A 123 -14.23 -7.71 4.81
C ARG A 123 -13.29 -7.75 6.01
N ARG A 124 -12.21 -6.96 5.96
CA ARG A 124 -11.26 -6.84 7.06
C ARG A 124 -11.29 -5.42 7.60
N ILE A 125 -11.55 -5.28 8.89
CA ILE A 125 -11.55 -4.00 9.61
C ILE A 125 -10.38 -4.02 10.56
N ARG A 126 -9.52 -3.00 10.48
CA ARG A 126 -8.46 -2.73 11.45
C ARG A 126 -8.79 -1.45 12.17
N SER A 127 -8.88 -1.51 13.48
CA SER A 127 -9.20 -0.38 14.33
C SER A 127 -7.99 -0.01 15.18
N TYR A 128 -7.71 1.28 15.27
CA TYR A 128 -6.61 1.86 16.04
C TYR A 128 -7.18 2.87 17.01
N THR A 129 -7.05 2.58 18.31
CA THR A 129 -7.47 3.44 19.42
C THR A 129 -6.39 4.50 19.72
N ARG A 130 -6.66 5.40 20.65
CA ARG A 130 -5.68 6.42 21.07
C ARG A 130 -4.34 5.83 21.50
N GLU A 131 -4.34 4.67 22.16
CA GLU A 131 -3.14 3.95 22.62
C GLU A 131 -2.28 3.40 21.48
N ASP A 132 -2.90 3.07 20.35
CA ASP A 132 -2.23 2.55 19.16
C ASP A 132 -1.62 3.66 18.29
N ILE A 133 -1.96 4.92 18.59
CA ILE A 133 -1.50 6.09 17.84
C ILE A 133 -0.22 6.61 18.47
N GLY A 134 0.86 6.55 17.70
CA GLY A 134 2.16 7.10 18.06
C GLY A 134 2.41 8.48 17.46
N LYS A 135 3.69 8.77 17.22
CA LYS A 135 4.10 9.98 16.51
C LYS A 135 3.49 10.02 15.12
N ILE A 136 2.91 11.17 14.80
CA ILE A 136 2.33 11.41 13.48
C ILE A 136 3.46 11.77 12.52
N GLU A 137 3.55 11.06 11.42
CA GLU A 137 4.55 11.30 10.38
C GLU A 137 3.87 11.59 9.05
N TRP A 138 4.42 12.57 8.38
CA TRP A 138 3.99 13.00 7.06
C TRP A 138 4.92 12.45 5.98
N MET A 139 4.33 12.00 4.90
CA MET A 139 5.06 11.68 3.68
C MET A 139 4.33 12.36 2.51
N ILE A 140 5.02 13.28 1.86
CA ILE A 140 4.50 13.97 0.68
C ILE A 140 4.21 12.92 -0.40
N GLY A 141 2.99 12.92 -0.86
CA GLY A 141 2.52 12.02 -1.90
C GLY A 141 2.40 12.71 -3.26
N PRO A 142 2.25 11.96 -4.34
CA PRO A 142 2.08 12.51 -5.66
C PRO A 142 0.71 13.19 -5.81
N ARG A 143 0.67 14.25 -6.64
CA ARG A 143 -0.57 14.97 -7.02
C ARG A 143 -1.29 15.63 -5.85
N GLY A 144 -0.56 16.09 -4.83
CA GLY A 144 -1.17 16.71 -3.65
C GLY A 144 -2.01 15.74 -2.81
N LYS A 145 -1.72 14.43 -2.90
CA LYS A 145 -2.33 13.40 -2.07
C LYS A 145 -1.29 12.84 -1.11
N ASP A 146 -1.32 13.32 0.11
CA ASP A 146 -0.30 13.00 1.09
C ASP A 146 -0.61 11.71 1.85
N ASN A 147 0.42 11.18 2.48
CA ASN A 147 0.32 10.04 3.36
C ASN A 147 0.45 10.53 4.80
N PHE A 148 -0.41 10.06 5.64
CA PHE A 148 -0.49 10.40 7.04
C PHE A 148 -0.40 9.13 7.87
N ILE A 149 0.73 8.95 8.56
CA ILE A 149 1.06 7.75 9.31
C ILE A 149 0.92 8.06 10.80
N PHE A 150 0.15 7.26 11.51
CA PHE A 150 -0.15 7.47 12.92
C PHE A 150 0.08 6.22 13.80
N GLY A 151 0.08 5.04 13.21
CA GLY A 151 0.18 3.80 13.99
C GLY A 151 1.60 3.47 14.42
N THR A 152 1.77 2.99 15.65
CA THR A 152 3.04 2.41 16.10
C THR A 152 3.34 1.11 15.34
N PRO A 153 4.63 0.74 15.17
CA PRO A 153 5.00 -0.54 14.53
C PRO A 153 4.37 -1.74 15.24
N GLU A 154 4.39 -1.74 16.57
CA GLU A 154 3.86 -2.82 17.41
C GLU A 154 2.35 -2.97 17.25
N ALA A 155 1.60 -1.86 17.34
CA ALA A 155 0.15 -1.86 17.12
C ALA A 155 -0.20 -2.33 15.71
N THR A 156 0.60 -1.97 14.71
CA THR A 156 0.41 -2.39 13.32
C THR A 156 0.56 -3.90 13.17
N VAL A 157 1.60 -4.49 13.77
CA VAL A 157 1.85 -5.94 13.73
C VAL A 157 0.76 -6.69 14.51
N LYS A 158 0.44 -6.25 15.73
CA LYS A 158 -0.62 -6.84 16.56
C LYS A 158 -1.97 -6.91 15.84
N LYS A 159 -2.27 -5.94 14.99
CA LYS A 159 -3.52 -5.88 14.18
C LYS A 159 -3.38 -6.51 12.79
N GLY A 160 -2.37 -7.36 12.59
CA GLY A 160 -2.16 -8.13 11.37
C GLY A 160 -1.60 -7.32 10.20
N GLY A 161 -0.88 -6.24 10.50
CA GLY A 161 -0.05 -5.52 9.55
C GLY A 161 1.36 -6.11 9.44
N THR A 162 2.19 -5.51 8.60
CA THR A 162 3.62 -5.82 8.51
C THR A 162 4.44 -4.77 9.24
N PRO A 163 5.57 -5.11 9.85
CA PRO A 163 6.41 -4.14 10.56
C PRO A 163 6.95 -3.02 9.66
N PHE A 164 7.06 -3.30 8.36
CA PHE A 164 7.56 -2.36 7.36
C PHE A 164 6.55 -1.31 6.91
N ARG A 165 5.26 -1.53 7.17
CA ARG A 165 4.19 -0.61 6.76
C ARG A 165 3.33 -0.26 7.96
N ARG A 166 3.66 0.87 8.60
CA ARG A 166 2.89 1.39 9.73
C ARG A 166 1.47 1.76 9.31
N ALA A 167 0.56 1.75 10.28
CA ALA A 167 -0.81 2.16 10.06
C ALA A 167 -0.88 3.66 9.74
N GLY A 168 -1.69 3.98 8.75
CA GLY A 168 -1.84 5.35 8.28
C GLY A 168 -2.89 5.45 7.19
N PHE A 169 -3.25 6.68 6.87
CA PHE A 169 -4.08 7.01 5.72
C PHE A 169 -3.18 7.43 4.57
N TYR A 170 -3.20 6.67 3.50
CA TYR A 170 -2.31 6.84 2.36
C TYR A 170 -3.04 7.47 1.18
N THR A 171 -2.37 8.41 0.50
CA THR A 171 -2.85 9.07 -0.72
C THR A 171 -4.25 9.66 -0.57
N ILE A 172 -4.51 10.35 0.54
CA ILE A 172 -5.77 11.03 0.81
C ILE A 172 -5.70 12.50 0.41
N PRO A 173 -6.82 13.09 -0.05
CA PRO A 173 -6.93 14.53 -0.18
C PRO A 173 -6.96 15.17 1.21
N ASP A 174 -6.48 16.42 1.28
CA ASP A 174 -6.58 17.27 2.48
C ASP A 174 -6.11 16.60 3.79
N ALA A 175 -4.99 15.87 3.69
CA ALA A 175 -4.45 15.09 4.80
C ALA A 175 -4.20 15.96 6.06
N LYS A 176 -3.87 17.27 5.90
CA LYS A 176 -3.71 18.20 7.01
C LYS A 176 -5.02 18.41 7.79
N ALA A 177 -6.13 18.60 7.06
CA ALA A 177 -7.44 18.76 7.70
C ALA A 177 -7.87 17.49 8.45
N VAL A 178 -7.50 16.31 7.92
CA VAL A 178 -7.78 15.03 8.59
C VAL A 178 -6.94 14.87 9.85
N GLU A 179 -5.68 15.29 9.82
CA GLU A 179 -4.83 15.30 11.01
C GLU A 179 -5.38 16.21 12.10
N GLN A 180 -5.76 17.44 11.76
CA GLN A 180 -6.33 18.37 12.74
C GLN A 180 -7.54 17.74 13.43
N ARG A 181 -8.47 17.17 12.67
CA ARG A 181 -9.62 16.45 13.23
C ARG A 181 -9.20 15.27 14.12
N LEU A 182 -8.17 14.54 13.73
CA LEU A 182 -7.67 13.42 14.54
C LEU A 182 -7.08 13.95 15.85
N ARG A 183 -6.31 15.04 15.82
CA ARG A 183 -5.74 15.66 17.01
C ARG A 183 -6.83 16.21 17.95
N GLU A 184 -7.87 16.82 17.39
CA GLU A 184 -9.03 17.30 18.14
C GLU A 184 -9.75 16.14 18.84
N VAL A 185 -10.09 15.08 18.10
CA VAL A 185 -10.78 13.89 18.63
C VAL A 185 -10.01 13.23 19.75
N PHE A 186 -8.70 13.04 19.55
CA PHE A 186 -7.87 12.34 20.53
C PHE A 186 -7.15 13.29 21.51
N ARG A 187 -7.45 14.58 21.50
CA ARG A 187 -6.83 15.63 22.35
C ARG A 187 -5.31 15.53 22.37
N MET A 188 -4.72 15.45 21.17
CA MET A 188 -3.26 15.37 21.02
C MET A 188 -2.66 16.78 20.92
N PRO A 189 -1.49 17.04 21.55
CA PRO A 189 -0.82 18.31 21.40
C PRO A 189 -0.40 18.54 19.96
N GLU A 190 -0.41 19.80 19.52
CA GLU A 190 0.24 20.19 18.27
C GLU A 190 1.74 19.98 18.41
N GLU A 191 2.31 19.09 17.61
CA GLU A 191 3.76 19.01 17.47
C GLU A 191 4.21 20.19 16.61
N THR A 192 4.72 21.24 17.26
CA THR A 192 5.45 22.32 16.59
C THR A 192 6.62 21.67 15.82
N ALA A 193 6.61 21.85 14.50
CA ALA A 193 7.62 21.38 13.56
C ALA A 193 8.98 22.07 13.82
#